data_978ed5e68f492451523a90a22e867d99
#
_entry.id   978ed5e68f492451523a90a22e867d99
#
_cell.length_a   1.000
_cell.length_b   1.000
_cell.length_c   1.000
_cell.angle_alpha   90.00
_cell.angle_beta   90.00
_cell.angle_gamma   90.00
#
_symmetry.space_group_name_H-M   'P 1'
#
loop_
_entity.id
_entity.type
_entity.pdbx_description
1 polymer ?
#
loop_
_entity_poly.entity_id
_entity_poly.type
_entity_poly.pdbx_seq_one_letter_code
_entity_poly.pdbx_strand_id
1 'polypeptide(L)'
;MSVEHRAAFGHILQDVLRRLEHLFGEPAPTMMWFNQRPTVAASRSSEIEGYDEAWFNVEIVSPWRAANVMRYIAAAEVATGEYFIPVVPEDLASRLRDASR
;
A
#
# COMPACT_ATOMS: atom_id res chain seq x y z
N MET A 1 15.66 -3.16 12.99
CA MET A 1 14.31 -3.21 13.59
C MET A 1 14.32 -4.15 14.79
N SER A 2 13.89 -3.70 15.95
CA SER A 2 13.84 -4.50 17.17
C SER A 2 12.75 -5.58 17.07
N VAL A 3 12.78 -6.55 17.99
CA VAL A 3 11.73 -7.60 18.09
C VAL A 3 10.36 -6.97 18.33
N GLU A 4 10.30 -5.96 19.18
CA GLU A 4 9.06 -5.24 19.50
C GLU A 4 8.50 -4.50 18.29
N HIS A 5 9.36 -3.84 17.52
CA HIS A 5 8.97 -3.15 16.28
C HIS A 5 8.47 -4.14 15.23
N ARG A 6 9.10 -5.30 15.12
CA ARG A 6 8.64 -6.35 14.18
C ARG A 6 7.28 -6.89 14.56
N ALA A 7 7.03 -7.10 15.85
CA ALA A 7 5.73 -7.54 16.33
C ALA A 7 4.66 -6.49 16.06
N ALA A 8 4.94 -5.23 16.37
CA ALA A 8 4.02 -4.13 16.10
C ALA A 8 3.72 -3.98 14.60
N PHE A 9 4.74 -4.11 13.76
CA PHE A 9 4.59 -4.10 12.30
C PHE A 9 3.67 -5.24 11.83
N GLY A 10 3.86 -6.45 12.37
CA GLY A 10 3.01 -7.60 12.04
C GLY A 10 1.54 -7.37 12.39
N HIS A 11 1.27 -6.77 13.54
CA HIS A 11 -0.09 -6.42 13.95
C HIS A 11 -0.73 -5.38 13.03
N ILE A 12 0.01 -4.35 12.68
CA ILE A 12 -0.48 -3.31 11.76
C ILE A 12 -0.77 -3.90 10.39
N LEU A 13 0.13 -4.71 9.86
CA LEU A 13 -0.05 -5.36 8.56
C LEU A 13 -1.29 -6.26 8.55
N GLN A 14 -1.47 -7.06 9.60
CA GLN A 14 -2.65 -7.91 9.74
C GLN A 14 -3.94 -7.08 9.80
N ASP A 15 -3.93 -5.99 10.53
CA ASP A 15 -5.09 -5.10 10.65
C ASP A 15 -5.46 -4.48 9.29
N VAL A 16 -4.47 -4.01 8.54
CA VAL A 16 -4.71 -3.43 7.21
C VAL A 16 -5.29 -4.46 6.25
N LEU A 17 -4.74 -5.66 6.20
CA LEU A 17 -5.24 -6.73 5.34
C LEU A 17 -6.66 -7.13 5.72
N ARG A 18 -6.97 -7.19 7.00
CA ARG A 18 -8.33 -7.49 7.48
C ARG A 18 -9.32 -6.41 7.07
N ARG A 19 -8.93 -5.14 7.14
CA ARG A 19 -9.79 -4.02 6.70
C ARG A 19 -10.09 -4.11 5.21
N LEU A 20 -9.11 -4.48 4.39
CA LEU A 20 -9.33 -4.68 2.96
C LEU A 20 -10.33 -5.81 2.67
N GLU A 21 -10.23 -6.93 3.40
CA GLU A 21 -11.22 -8.00 3.29
C GLU A 21 -12.63 -7.54 3.66
N HIS A 22 -12.77 -6.84 4.78
CA HIS A 22 -14.06 -6.35 5.23
C HIS A 22 -14.63 -5.26 4.32
N LEU A 23 -13.76 -4.47 3.68
CA LEU A 23 -14.18 -3.44 2.74
C LEU A 23 -14.96 -4.03 1.58
N PHE A 24 -14.53 -5.20 1.08
CA PHE A 24 -15.15 -5.89 -0.04
C PHE A 24 -16.15 -6.97 0.39
N GLY A 25 -16.18 -7.31 1.68
CA GLY A 25 -17.05 -8.35 2.20
C GLY A 25 -16.59 -9.78 1.93
N GLU A 26 -15.44 -9.94 1.28
CA GLU A 26 -14.82 -11.24 0.96
C GLU A 26 -13.31 -11.06 0.75
N PRO A 27 -12.53 -12.16 0.79
CA PRO A 27 -11.09 -12.07 0.54
C PRO A 27 -10.80 -11.43 -0.82
N ALA A 28 -10.04 -10.33 -0.80
CA ALA A 28 -9.68 -9.57 -1.99
C ALA A 28 -8.25 -9.88 -2.41
N PRO A 29 -7.99 -9.97 -3.73
CA PRO A 29 -6.62 -10.05 -4.19
C PRO A 29 -5.87 -8.77 -3.83
N THR A 30 -4.63 -8.91 -3.37
CA THR A 30 -3.78 -7.78 -3.03
C THR A 30 -2.41 -7.94 -3.67
N MET A 31 -1.81 -6.81 -4.03
CA MET A 31 -0.40 -6.72 -4.38
C MET A 31 0.29 -5.96 -3.27
N MET A 32 1.44 -6.44 -2.84
CA MET A 32 2.18 -5.85 -1.75
C MET A 32 3.67 -5.90 -2.04
N TRP A 33 4.37 -4.81 -1.76
CA TRP A 33 5.83 -4.80 -1.87
C TRP A 33 6.44 -3.96 -0.77
N PHE A 34 7.69 -4.30 -0.47
CA PHE A 34 8.47 -3.69 0.59
C PHE A 34 9.55 -2.81 -0.03
N ASN A 35 9.57 -1.56 0.37
CA ASN A 35 10.63 -0.62 -0.02
C ASN A 35 11.62 -0.52 1.14
N GLN A 36 12.87 -0.89 0.88
CA GLN A 36 13.92 -0.86 1.88
C GLN A 36 15.02 0.11 1.45
N ARG A 37 15.69 0.69 2.46
CA ARG A 37 16.88 1.49 2.20
C ARG A 37 17.96 0.61 1.57
N PRO A 38 18.69 1.11 0.56
CA PRO A 38 19.80 0.36 -0.03
C PRO A 38 20.82 -0.09 1.01
N THR A 39 21.31 -1.31 0.88
CA THR A 39 22.34 -1.86 1.76
C THR A 39 23.71 -1.47 1.25
N VAL A 40 24.35 -0.51 1.91
CA VAL A 40 25.69 -0.04 1.57
C VAL A 40 26.50 0.20 2.84
N ALA A 41 27.83 0.19 2.70
CA ALA A 41 28.69 0.62 3.81
C ALA A 41 28.38 2.06 4.20
N ALA A 42 28.42 2.36 5.50
CA ALA A 42 28.11 3.71 6.00
C ALA A 42 28.99 4.80 5.36
N SER A 43 30.24 4.46 5.03
CA SER A 43 31.17 5.38 4.35
C SER A 43 30.75 5.75 2.92
N ARG A 44 29.84 4.98 2.31
CA ARG A 44 29.37 5.18 0.93
C ARG A 44 27.92 5.63 0.85
N SER A 45 27.23 5.78 1.97
CA SER A 45 25.82 6.15 1.99
C SER A 45 25.57 7.52 1.35
N SER A 46 26.54 8.44 1.49
CA SER A 46 26.45 9.77 0.89
C SER A 46 26.53 9.77 -0.63
N GLU A 47 26.98 8.68 -1.25
CA GLU A 47 27.06 8.54 -2.71
C GLU A 47 25.68 8.20 -3.33
N ILE A 48 24.70 7.84 -2.52
CA ILE A 48 23.37 7.46 -2.97
C ILE A 48 22.41 8.62 -2.73
N GLU A 49 21.88 9.17 -3.81
CA GLU A 49 20.86 10.21 -3.75
C GLU A 49 19.61 9.69 -3.04
N GLY A 50 19.10 10.47 -2.07
CA GLY A 50 17.90 10.11 -1.32
C GLY A 50 18.12 9.01 -0.28
N TYR A 51 19.36 8.66 0.05
CA TYR A 51 19.64 7.59 1.01
C TYR A 51 19.01 7.85 2.38
N ASP A 52 19.15 9.07 2.90
CA ASP A 52 18.64 9.43 4.23
C ASP A 52 17.12 9.53 4.26
N GLU A 53 16.51 9.82 3.12
CA GLU A 53 15.06 9.90 2.95
C GLU A 53 14.43 8.54 2.62
N ALA A 54 15.23 7.53 2.34
CA ALA A 54 14.77 6.19 2.00
C ALA A 54 14.33 5.43 3.26
N TRP A 55 13.08 5.61 3.64
CA TRP A 55 12.49 4.96 4.81
C TRP A 55 11.88 3.61 4.42
N PHE A 56 11.98 2.64 5.34
CA PHE A 56 11.26 1.39 5.17
C PHE A 56 9.76 1.65 5.09
N ASN A 57 9.12 1.15 4.05
CA ASN A 57 7.68 1.25 3.91
C ASN A 57 7.13 0.05 3.14
N VAL A 58 5.83 -0.16 3.28
CA VAL A 58 5.09 -1.20 2.56
C VAL A 58 3.94 -0.53 1.83
N GLU A 59 3.82 -0.84 0.56
CA GLU A 59 2.69 -0.42 -0.25
C GLU A 59 1.78 -1.60 -0.51
N ILE A 60 0.49 -1.41 -0.29
CA ILE A 60 -0.52 -2.45 -0.48
C ILE A 60 -1.60 -1.91 -1.41
N VAL A 61 -1.87 -2.64 -2.47
CA VAL A 61 -2.86 -2.26 -3.47
C VAL A 61 -3.78 -3.44 -3.75
N SER A 62 -5.09 -3.20 -3.76
CA SER A 62 -6.04 -4.15 -4.30
C SER A 62 -6.43 -3.73 -5.72
N PRO A 63 -6.42 -4.63 -6.70
CA PRO A 63 -6.89 -4.32 -8.06
C PRO A 63 -8.41 -4.22 -8.17
N TRP A 64 -9.15 -4.53 -7.13
CA TRP A 64 -10.61 -4.48 -7.16
C TRP A 64 -11.13 -3.05 -7.00
N ARG A 65 -12.12 -2.68 -7.83
CA ARG A 65 -12.94 -1.48 -7.64
C ARG A 65 -14.12 -1.74 -6.71
N ALA A 66 -14.66 -2.95 -6.79
CA ALA A 66 -15.68 -3.49 -5.92
C ALA A 66 -15.46 -4.99 -5.85
N ALA A 67 -16.20 -5.70 -4.99
CA ALA A 67 -16.06 -7.14 -4.88
C ALA A 67 -16.19 -7.80 -6.26
N ASN A 68 -15.17 -8.57 -6.64
CA ASN A 68 -15.06 -9.26 -7.93
C ASN A 68 -15.02 -8.36 -9.17
N VAL A 69 -14.80 -7.05 -9.00
CA VAL A 69 -14.72 -6.10 -10.11
C VAL A 69 -13.29 -5.55 -10.21
N MET A 70 -12.54 -6.04 -11.18
CA MET A 70 -11.16 -5.63 -11.43
C MET A 70 -11.09 -4.20 -11.98
N ARG A 71 -10.03 -3.49 -11.59
CA ARG A 71 -9.70 -2.22 -12.22
C ARG A 71 -8.93 -2.47 -13.52
N TYR A 72 -9.42 -1.89 -14.60
CA TYR A 72 -8.73 -1.87 -15.87
C TYR A 72 -8.33 -0.45 -16.22
N ILE A 73 -7.18 -0.30 -16.87
CA ILE A 73 -6.75 0.99 -17.41
C ILE A 73 -7.67 1.32 -18.58
N ALA A 74 -8.42 2.43 -18.47
CA ALA A 74 -9.32 2.88 -19.53
C ALA A 74 -8.52 3.50 -20.70
N ALA A 75 -9.14 3.55 -21.86
CA ALA A 75 -8.51 4.08 -23.07
C ALA A 75 -8.02 5.53 -22.89
N ALA A 76 -8.78 6.35 -22.17
CA ALA A 76 -8.40 7.73 -21.89
C ALA A 76 -7.13 7.81 -21.02
N GLU A 77 -6.99 6.95 -20.02
CA GLU A 77 -5.81 6.87 -19.17
C GLU A 77 -4.58 6.46 -19.99
N VAL A 78 -4.74 5.52 -20.88
CA VAL A 78 -3.65 5.06 -21.78
C VAL A 78 -3.23 6.19 -22.73
N ALA A 79 -4.20 6.89 -23.30
CA ALA A 79 -3.94 7.93 -24.30
C ALA A 79 -3.27 9.17 -23.71
N THR A 80 -3.65 9.55 -22.49
CA THR A 80 -3.15 10.79 -21.84
C THR A 80 -1.99 10.55 -20.89
N GLY A 81 -1.79 9.33 -20.42
CA GLY A 81 -0.84 9.02 -19.35
C GLY A 81 -1.28 9.48 -17.97
N GLU A 82 -2.50 9.94 -17.83
CA GLU A 82 -3.09 10.37 -16.56
C GLU A 82 -4.05 9.33 -16.01
N TYR A 83 -3.96 9.07 -14.70
CA TYR A 83 -4.79 8.06 -14.06
C TYR A 83 -5.93 8.71 -13.29
N PHE A 84 -7.13 8.16 -13.48
CA PHE A 84 -8.33 8.65 -12.80
C PHE A 84 -8.55 7.91 -11.49
N ILE A 85 -8.84 8.65 -10.43
CA ILE A 85 -9.17 8.10 -9.12
C ILE A 85 -10.70 8.11 -8.98
N PRO A 86 -11.35 6.93 -8.97
CA PRO A 86 -12.82 6.88 -8.93
C PRO A 86 -13.41 7.10 -7.55
N VAL A 87 -12.58 7.16 -6.51
CA VAL A 87 -13.02 7.27 -5.11
C VAL A 87 -12.33 8.45 -4.46
N VAL A 88 -13.08 9.27 -3.74
CA VAL A 88 -12.52 10.35 -2.93
C VAL A 88 -11.72 9.74 -1.78
N PRO A 89 -10.45 10.13 -1.57
CA PRO A 89 -9.60 9.53 -0.54
C PRO A 89 -10.19 9.57 0.86
N GLU A 90 -10.89 10.63 1.21
CA GLU A 90 -11.54 10.80 2.52
C GLU A 90 -12.65 9.78 2.74
N ASP A 91 -13.42 9.50 1.70
CA ASP A 91 -14.48 8.49 1.75
C ASP A 91 -13.90 7.09 1.92
N LEU A 92 -12.83 6.80 1.18
CA LEU A 92 -12.13 5.52 1.30
C LEU A 92 -11.55 5.35 2.70
N ALA A 93 -10.94 6.38 3.25
CA ALA A 93 -10.40 6.36 4.61
C ALA A 93 -11.49 6.10 5.65
N SER A 94 -12.66 6.72 5.48
CA SER A 94 -13.81 6.47 6.35
C SER A 94 -14.26 5.03 6.29
N ARG A 95 -14.43 4.50 5.08
CA ARG A 95 -14.83 3.10 4.86
C ARG A 95 -13.82 2.11 5.45
N LEU A 96 -12.54 2.39 5.35
CA LEU A 96 -11.49 1.54 5.93
C LEU A 96 -11.51 1.58 7.46
N ARG A 97 -11.81 2.74 8.06
CA ARG A 97 -11.99 2.83 9.50
C ARG A 97 -13.19 1.99 9.96
N ASP A 98 -14.29 2.09 9.24
CA ASP A 98 -15.51 1.35 9.56
C ASP A 98 -15.35 -0.15 9.35
N ALA A 99 -14.46 -0.56 8.45
CA ALA A 99 -14.18 -1.96 8.15
C ALA A 99 -13.29 -2.65 9.19
N SER A 100 -12.95 -1.99 10.27
CA SER A 100 -12.09 -2.54 11.33
C SER A 100 -12.76 -3.61 12.19
N ARG A 101 -14.04 -3.80 12.02
CA ARG A 101 -14.86 -4.70 12.83
C ARG A 101 -14.95 -6.11 12.25
#